data_714e7dc2d0df328dabb3d4919e693b1b
#
_entry.id   714e7dc2d0df328dabb3d4919e693b1b
#
_cell.length_a   1.000
_cell.length_b   1.000
_cell.length_c   1.000
_cell.angle_alpha   90.00
_cell.angle_beta   90.00
_cell.angle_gamma   90.00
#
_symmetry.space_group_name_H-M   'P 1'
#
loop_
_entity.id
_entity.type
_entity.pdbx_description
1 polymer ?
#
loop_
_entity_poly.entity_id
_entity_poly.type
_entity_poly.pdbx_seq_one_letter_code
_entity_poly.pdbx_strand_id
1 'polypeptide(L)'
;MWNRLNKSMMFCQMMFGLSFYGVMVILTRFFLEDLNYNEADTMMVVGAFSAIGPLFAIAGGFIADKFLGAYRSLTIAFLGFASGYALLVLGAAATNVPMALCGIALASYARGLMSPSYPSLYKRTFKTQEDFENCYPINYSVNNIGALLGQYLFPMLVLVVGFHGGFLLSAALAGAALLMMLFVRKGLVEASAEIDQKPVSTKHWGAFLGLSSAMIGLVFFMFSNMDIGQNIVYAIGGAAIIYFVSLMMKSKKSDMLKMGTILIITFLTTCFFVYYGQMMTSMTMVAINTMRGDLFGFIPVAPEASMAMNPLWCMVAGPIITGIFSKLEKKNIHFSTATKVGFSFILTAIAFGILTMAVTTVGEDILIRPEVFLAIHFFLAFGEVIVGSMVVAFILSVAPKHIENFSVSLFSVAIALSGIVGAVFSTSIALEKGQEITQEIVQTVYGDYFQLLTILAVVMVGIAMAASFIIRKMLEAAKAAEETIELEQANS
;
A
#
# COMPACT_ATOMS: atom_id res chain seq x y z
N MET A 1 -25.86 -1.86 14.73
CA MET A 1 -24.83 -2.06 13.69
C MET A 1 -24.74 -0.86 12.75
N TRP A 2 -25.63 -0.67 11.75
CA TRP A 2 -25.54 0.45 10.79
C TRP A 2 -26.21 1.73 11.29
N ASN A 3 -25.47 2.85 11.22
CA ASN A 3 -25.99 4.18 11.53
C ASN A 3 -25.53 5.19 10.47
N ARG A 4 -25.99 6.45 10.59
CA ARG A 4 -25.65 7.51 9.64
C ARG A 4 -24.13 7.78 9.59
N LEU A 5 -23.43 7.74 10.72
CA LEU A 5 -22.02 8.09 10.81
C LEU A 5 -21.15 7.07 10.11
N ASN A 6 -21.34 5.75 10.42
CA ASN A 6 -20.53 4.71 9.80
C ASN A 6 -20.80 4.57 8.30
N LYS A 7 -22.03 4.78 7.83
CA LYS A 7 -22.36 4.85 6.39
C LYS A 7 -21.68 6.05 5.70
N SER A 8 -21.66 7.23 6.36
CA SER A 8 -20.95 8.41 5.84
C SER A 8 -19.44 8.19 5.77
N MET A 9 -18.86 7.52 6.76
CA MET A 9 -17.43 7.14 6.74
C MET A 9 -17.14 6.16 5.58
N MET A 10 -18.00 5.17 5.35
CA MET A 10 -17.86 4.26 4.20
C MET A 10 -17.96 4.99 2.86
N PHE A 11 -18.87 5.96 2.75
CA PHE A 11 -18.94 6.83 1.57
C PHE A 11 -17.60 7.56 1.34
N CYS A 12 -17.02 8.16 2.41
CA CYS A 12 -15.72 8.81 2.32
C CYS A 12 -14.62 7.83 1.88
N GLN A 13 -14.65 6.59 2.37
CA GLN A 13 -13.70 5.55 1.98
C GLN A 13 -13.84 5.16 0.51
N MET A 14 -15.07 5.04 0.01
CA MET A 14 -15.34 4.79 -1.41
C MET A 14 -14.85 5.94 -2.30
N MET A 15 -15.11 7.20 -1.91
CA MET A 15 -14.63 8.37 -2.65
C MET A 15 -13.10 8.44 -2.66
N PHE A 16 -12.46 8.09 -1.54
CA PHE A 16 -11.01 7.96 -1.47
C PHE A 16 -10.51 6.86 -2.42
N GLY A 17 -11.06 5.65 -2.36
CA GLY A 17 -10.68 4.54 -3.23
C GLY A 17 -10.80 4.94 -4.71
N LEU A 18 -11.94 5.51 -5.09
CA LEU A 18 -12.20 5.94 -6.46
C LEU A 18 -11.23 7.05 -6.93
N SER A 19 -10.99 8.06 -6.10
CA SER A 19 -10.14 9.21 -6.47
C SER A 19 -8.64 8.87 -6.45
N PHE A 20 -8.16 8.24 -5.37
CA PHE A 20 -6.74 7.96 -5.18
C PHE A 20 -6.22 6.93 -6.20
N TYR A 21 -6.94 5.81 -6.35
CA TYR A 21 -6.53 4.78 -7.31
C TYR A 21 -6.81 5.20 -8.75
N GLY A 22 -7.80 6.08 -8.97
CA GLY A 22 -8.01 6.74 -10.26
C GLY A 22 -6.84 7.62 -10.67
N VAL A 23 -6.32 8.46 -9.76
CA VAL A 23 -5.08 9.23 -10.00
C VAL A 23 -3.92 8.28 -10.26
N MET A 24 -3.74 7.28 -9.40
CA MET A 24 -2.60 6.38 -9.45
C MET A 24 -2.45 5.67 -10.81
N VAL A 25 -3.56 5.19 -11.38
CA VAL A 25 -3.54 4.47 -12.66
C VAL A 25 -3.19 5.35 -13.85
N ILE A 26 -3.64 6.61 -13.88
CA ILE A 26 -3.37 7.53 -14.99
C ILE A 26 -2.04 8.26 -14.82
N LEU A 27 -1.42 8.19 -13.63
CA LEU A 27 -0.21 8.95 -13.31
C LEU A 27 0.98 8.52 -14.19
N THR A 28 1.12 7.24 -14.48
CA THR A 28 2.19 6.71 -15.33
C THR A 28 2.15 7.34 -16.73
N ARG A 29 1.01 7.31 -17.40
CA ARG A 29 0.87 7.93 -18.73
C ARG A 29 0.99 9.44 -18.67
N PHE A 30 0.48 10.08 -17.63
CA PHE A 30 0.62 11.53 -17.45
C PHE A 30 2.09 11.96 -17.40
N PHE A 31 2.93 11.24 -16.66
CA PHE A 31 4.36 11.55 -16.61
C PHE A 31 5.07 11.26 -17.95
N LEU A 32 4.72 10.16 -18.61
CA LEU A 32 5.30 9.79 -19.92
C LEU A 32 4.88 10.74 -21.04
N GLU A 33 3.56 10.95 -21.20
CA GLU A 33 2.97 11.60 -22.38
C GLU A 33 2.91 13.12 -22.25
N ASP A 34 2.40 13.66 -21.11
CA ASP A 34 2.21 15.10 -20.91
C ASP A 34 3.45 15.78 -20.35
N LEU A 35 4.12 15.15 -19.37
CA LEU A 35 5.30 15.74 -18.73
C LEU A 35 6.62 15.29 -19.36
N ASN A 36 6.56 14.40 -20.36
CA ASN A 36 7.68 13.99 -21.18
C ASN A 36 8.86 13.36 -20.40
N TYR A 37 8.54 12.65 -19.30
CA TYR A 37 9.49 11.85 -18.55
C TYR A 37 9.93 10.62 -19.35
N ASN A 38 11.10 10.07 -19.04
CA ASN A 38 11.48 8.73 -19.51
C ASN A 38 10.81 7.65 -18.65
N GLU A 39 10.86 6.40 -19.10
CA GLU A 39 10.23 5.27 -18.40
C GLU A 39 10.83 5.05 -17.00
N ALA A 40 12.17 5.16 -16.84
CA ALA A 40 12.84 4.96 -15.57
C ALA A 40 12.39 5.98 -14.53
N ASP A 41 12.43 7.28 -14.86
CA ASP A 41 12.00 8.34 -13.95
C ASP A 41 10.52 8.23 -13.62
N THR A 42 9.68 7.84 -14.59
CA THR A 42 8.25 7.61 -14.38
C THR A 42 8.00 6.48 -13.38
N MET A 43 8.67 5.34 -13.54
CA MET A 43 8.53 4.22 -12.60
C MET A 43 9.02 4.59 -11.20
N MET A 44 10.08 5.39 -11.10
CA MET A 44 10.57 5.89 -9.81
C MET A 44 9.56 6.81 -9.13
N VAL A 45 8.98 7.79 -9.85
CA VAL A 45 7.99 8.73 -9.29
C VAL A 45 6.71 8.00 -8.86
N VAL A 46 6.18 7.10 -9.70
CA VAL A 46 4.95 6.34 -9.41
C VAL A 46 5.18 5.37 -8.25
N GLY A 47 6.30 4.66 -8.23
CA GLY A 47 6.68 3.80 -7.13
C GLY A 47 6.84 4.56 -5.81
N ALA A 48 7.51 5.72 -5.84
CA ALA A 48 7.65 6.59 -4.68
C ALA A 48 6.29 7.15 -4.20
N PHE A 49 5.40 7.53 -5.11
CA PHE A 49 4.04 7.97 -4.76
C PHE A 49 3.26 6.89 -4.00
N SER A 50 3.43 5.62 -4.37
CA SER A 50 2.82 4.50 -3.66
C SER A 50 3.42 4.27 -2.27
N ALA A 51 4.74 4.48 -2.12
CA ALA A 51 5.52 4.15 -0.94
C ALA A 51 5.52 5.24 0.15
N ILE A 52 5.55 6.51 -0.24
CA ILE A 52 5.73 7.63 0.69
C ILE A 52 4.54 7.79 1.64
N GLY A 53 3.31 7.60 1.18
CA GLY A 53 2.12 7.70 2.03
C GLY A 53 2.16 6.78 3.27
N PRO A 54 2.41 5.47 3.14
CA PRO A 54 2.63 4.57 4.27
C PRO A 54 3.75 4.99 5.22
N LEU A 55 4.86 5.53 4.71
CA LEU A 55 5.96 6.02 5.54
C LEU A 55 5.50 7.16 6.46
N PHE A 56 4.69 8.09 5.93
CA PHE A 56 4.18 9.23 6.68
C PHE A 56 3.01 8.88 7.61
N ALA A 57 2.48 7.66 7.59
CA ALA A 57 1.41 7.25 8.49
C ALA A 57 1.83 7.31 9.97
N ILE A 58 3.12 7.08 10.28
CA ILE A 58 3.66 7.21 11.64
C ILE A 58 3.53 8.66 12.14
N ALA A 59 3.96 9.62 11.32
CA ALA A 59 3.85 11.04 11.65
C ALA A 59 2.38 11.51 11.67
N GLY A 60 1.54 10.99 10.76
CA GLY A 60 0.10 11.23 10.74
C GLY A 60 -0.60 10.77 12.04
N GLY A 61 -0.22 9.61 12.56
CA GLY A 61 -0.69 9.12 13.86
C GLY A 61 -0.27 10.04 15.00
N PHE A 62 1.00 10.44 15.04
CA PHE A 62 1.48 11.41 16.04
C PHE A 62 0.73 12.74 15.98
N ILE A 63 0.47 13.27 14.78
CA ILE A 63 -0.31 14.51 14.59
C ILE A 63 -1.74 14.32 15.11
N ALA A 64 -2.37 13.20 14.79
CA ALA A 64 -3.72 12.92 15.26
C ALA A 64 -3.78 12.77 16.79
N ASP A 65 -2.84 12.08 17.40
CA ASP A 65 -2.86 11.79 18.83
C ASP A 65 -2.45 12.98 19.70
N LYS A 66 -1.55 13.85 19.20
CA LYS A 66 -0.94 14.89 20.02
C LYS A 66 -1.45 16.32 19.72
N PHE A 67 -1.89 16.58 18.49
CA PHE A 67 -2.21 17.95 18.08
C PHE A 67 -3.68 18.14 17.72
N LEU A 68 -4.25 17.31 16.84
CA LEU A 68 -5.51 17.62 16.17
C LEU A 68 -6.70 16.75 16.55
N GLY A 69 -6.45 15.47 16.87
CA GLY A 69 -7.48 14.43 16.91
C GLY A 69 -7.72 13.78 15.54
N ALA A 70 -8.39 12.62 15.55
CA ALA A 70 -8.61 11.83 14.35
C ALA A 70 -9.59 12.50 13.36
N TYR A 71 -10.64 13.16 13.86
CA TYR A 71 -11.63 13.83 13.02
C TYR A 71 -11.00 14.98 12.21
N ARG A 72 -10.24 15.88 12.88
CA ARG A 72 -9.60 17.01 12.19
C ARG A 72 -8.52 16.55 11.25
N SER A 73 -7.68 15.59 11.66
CA SER A 73 -6.63 15.03 10.81
C SER A 73 -7.20 14.43 9.54
N LEU A 74 -8.31 13.67 9.64
CA LEU A 74 -8.98 13.09 8.47
C LEU A 74 -9.64 14.16 7.59
N THR A 75 -10.26 15.19 8.19
CA THR A 75 -10.84 16.30 7.43
C THR A 75 -9.77 17.07 6.65
N ILE A 76 -8.61 17.33 7.28
CA ILE A 76 -7.45 17.96 6.63
C ILE A 76 -6.85 17.05 5.56
N ALA A 77 -6.85 15.73 5.75
CA ALA A 77 -6.41 14.79 4.73
C ALA A 77 -7.28 14.90 3.46
N PHE A 78 -8.61 14.92 3.58
CA PHE A 78 -9.49 15.11 2.41
C PHE A 78 -9.32 16.48 1.75
N LEU A 79 -9.08 17.54 2.52
CA LEU A 79 -8.70 18.86 1.98
C LEU A 79 -7.36 18.76 1.22
N GLY A 80 -6.39 18.08 1.80
CA GLY A 80 -5.07 17.83 1.17
C GLY A 80 -5.18 17.05 -0.15
N PHE A 81 -6.01 16.00 -0.21
CA PHE A 81 -6.27 15.30 -1.47
C PHE A 81 -6.94 16.20 -2.50
N ALA A 82 -8.01 16.91 -2.13
CA ALA A 82 -8.70 17.81 -3.05
C ALA A 82 -7.77 18.91 -3.59
N SER A 83 -6.96 19.53 -2.73
CA SER A 83 -5.98 20.54 -3.11
C SER A 83 -4.82 19.97 -3.93
N GLY A 84 -4.31 18.79 -3.56
CA GLY A 84 -3.25 18.10 -4.29
C GLY A 84 -3.68 17.73 -5.71
N TYR A 85 -4.91 17.21 -5.86
CA TYR A 85 -5.45 16.89 -7.17
C TYR A 85 -5.79 18.15 -7.99
N ALA A 86 -6.22 19.25 -7.33
CA ALA A 86 -6.37 20.54 -8.02
C ALA A 86 -5.03 21.07 -8.56
N LEU A 87 -3.93 20.88 -7.82
CA LEU A 87 -2.57 21.19 -8.32
C LEU A 87 -2.20 20.30 -9.51
N LEU A 88 -2.59 19.02 -9.52
CA LEU A 88 -2.41 18.15 -10.70
C LEU A 88 -3.20 18.64 -11.91
N VAL A 89 -4.44 19.13 -11.72
CA VAL A 89 -5.23 19.78 -12.81
C VAL A 89 -4.44 20.94 -13.41
N LEU A 90 -3.93 21.84 -12.57
CA LEU A 90 -3.15 23.00 -13.03
C LEU A 90 -1.83 22.58 -13.67
N GLY A 91 -1.15 21.57 -13.10
CA GLY A 91 0.08 21.00 -13.63
C GLY A 91 -0.12 20.39 -15.02
N ALA A 92 -1.22 19.64 -15.21
CA ALA A 92 -1.57 19.07 -16.50
C ALA A 92 -1.98 20.14 -17.52
N ALA A 93 -2.79 21.12 -17.11
CA ALA A 93 -3.23 22.20 -18.00
C ALA A 93 -2.07 23.09 -18.48
N ALA A 94 -1.03 23.25 -17.65
CA ALA A 94 0.13 24.11 -17.95
C ALA A 94 1.39 23.30 -18.36
N THR A 95 1.32 21.98 -18.42
CA THR A 95 2.47 21.07 -18.60
C THR A 95 3.61 21.41 -17.64
N ASN A 96 3.25 21.66 -16.36
CA ASN A 96 4.17 22.19 -15.36
C ASN A 96 4.58 21.11 -14.35
N VAL A 97 5.79 20.60 -14.50
CA VAL A 97 6.36 19.55 -13.64
C VAL A 97 6.38 19.92 -12.15
N PRO A 98 6.92 21.07 -11.71
CA PRO A 98 6.91 21.44 -10.29
C PRO A 98 5.52 21.46 -9.68
N MET A 99 4.51 21.92 -10.40
CA MET A 99 3.13 21.96 -9.94
C MET A 99 2.53 20.57 -9.78
N ALA A 100 2.81 19.67 -10.74
CA ALA A 100 2.41 18.27 -10.65
C ALA A 100 3.08 17.56 -9.46
N LEU A 101 4.39 17.78 -9.26
CA LEU A 101 5.14 17.22 -8.13
C LEU A 101 4.62 17.74 -6.78
N CYS A 102 4.26 19.03 -6.69
CA CYS A 102 3.58 19.58 -5.51
C CYS A 102 2.23 18.89 -5.26
N GLY A 103 1.47 18.61 -6.32
CA GLY A 103 0.19 17.92 -6.24
C GLY A 103 0.32 16.51 -5.64
N ILE A 104 1.24 15.70 -6.17
CA ILE A 104 1.48 14.34 -5.63
C ILE A 104 2.12 14.38 -4.24
N ALA A 105 2.95 15.37 -3.93
CA ALA A 105 3.54 15.54 -2.60
C ALA A 105 2.45 15.80 -1.54
N LEU A 106 1.53 16.71 -1.85
CA LEU A 106 0.41 17.02 -0.96
C LEU A 106 -0.54 15.82 -0.80
N ALA A 107 -0.83 15.09 -1.88
CA ALA A 107 -1.63 13.88 -1.83
C ALA A 107 -0.95 12.76 -1.01
N SER A 108 0.37 12.57 -1.14
CA SER A 108 1.15 11.61 -0.35
C SER A 108 1.13 11.95 1.14
N TYR A 109 1.31 13.22 1.49
CA TYR A 109 1.19 13.69 2.86
C TYR A 109 -0.23 13.47 3.41
N ALA A 110 -1.27 13.82 2.64
CA ALA A 110 -2.65 13.60 3.00
C ALA A 110 -2.96 12.11 3.28
N ARG A 111 -2.38 11.19 2.48
CA ARG A 111 -2.49 9.75 2.72
C ARG A 111 -1.85 9.34 4.05
N GLY A 112 -0.73 9.95 4.41
CA GLY A 112 -0.09 9.74 5.71
C GLY A 112 -1.00 10.14 6.88
N LEU A 113 -1.71 11.26 6.79
CA LEU A 113 -2.69 11.68 7.81
C LEU A 113 -3.93 10.77 7.85
N MET A 114 -4.42 10.34 6.68
CA MET A 114 -5.62 9.52 6.56
C MET A 114 -5.43 8.12 7.14
N SER A 115 -4.31 7.47 6.86
CA SER A 115 -4.06 6.06 7.19
C SER A 115 -4.32 5.70 8.66
N PRO A 116 -3.82 6.42 9.67
CA PRO A 116 -4.13 6.15 11.07
C PRO A 116 -5.47 6.74 11.53
N SER A 117 -5.88 7.88 10.96
CA SER A 117 -7.04 8.64 11.43
C SER A 117 -8.35 8.00 11.02
N TYR A 118 -8.44 7.43 9.80
CA TYR A 118 -9.66 6.83 9.29
C TYR A 118 -10.11 5.62 10.10
N PRO A 119 -9.31 4.56 10.31
CA PRO A 119 -9.74 3.40 11.07
C PRO A 119 -10.04 3.73 12.54
N SER A 120 -9.28 4.65 13.14
CA SER A 120 -9.50 5.11 14.50
C SER A 120 -10.86 5.80 14.65
N LEU A 121 -11.22 6.72 13.76
CA LEU A 121 -12.49 7.42 13.78
C LEU A 121 -13.65 6.48 13.39
N TYR A 122 -13.46 5.62 12.37
CA TYR A 122 -14.47 4.67 11.92
C TYR A 122 -14.89 3.72 13.04
N LYS A 123 -13.93 3.15 13.78
CA LYS A 123 -14.19 2.30 14.95
C LYS A 123 -15.12 2.99 15.97
N ARG A 124 -14.91 4.28 16.23
CA ARG A 124 -15.69 5.05 17.22
C ARG A 124 -17.12 5.34 16.77
N THR A 125 -17.47 5.13 15.52
CA THR A 125 -18.87 5.24 15.04
C THR A 125 -19.74 4.05 15.40
N PHE A 126 -19.17 2.98 15.97
CA PHE A 126 -19.89 1.78 16.40
C PHE A 126 -20.07 1.77 17.91
N LYS A 127 -21.19 1.18 18.37
CA LYS A 127 -21.50 1.05 19.80
C LYS A 127 -20.73 -0.07 20.49
N THR A 128 -20.44 -1.15 19.76
CA THR A 128 -19.74 -2.33 20.27
C THR A 128 -18.56 -2.68 19.40
N GLN A 129 -17.57 -3.35 19.98
CA GLN A 129 -16.42 -3.88 19.27
C GLN A 129 -16.84 -4.93 18.22
N GLU A 130 -17.81 -5.78 18.57
CA GLU A 130 -18.35 -6.80 17.67
C GLU A 130 -18.99 -6.18 16.41
N ASP A 131 -19.79 -5.11 16.56
CA ASP A 131 -20.36 -4.38 15.43
C ASP A 131 -19.28 -3.84 14.48
N PHE A 132 -18.18 -3.32 15.04
CA PHE A 132 -17.05 -2.83 14.25
C PHE A 132 -16.37 -3.99 13.50
N GLU A 133 -16.06 -5.09 14.18
CA GLU A 133 -15.39 -6.26 13.59
C GLU A 133 -16.20 -6.87 12.45
N ASN A 134 -17.53 -6.91 12.59
CA ASN A 134 -18.43 -7.40 11.54
C ASN A 134 -18.54 -6.44 10.34
N CYS A 135 -18.38 -5.12 10.54
CA CYS A 135 -18.52 -4.11 9.49
C CYS A 135 -17.21 -3.74 8.82
N TYR A 136 -16.07 -3.95 9.47
CA TYR A 136 -14.76 -3.56 8.94
C TYR A 136 -14.40 -4.27 7.62
N PRO A 137 -14.66 -5.58 7.43
CA PRO A 137 -14.46 -6.26 6.15
C PRO A 137 -15.33 -5.67 5.02
N ILE A 138 -16.55 -5.24 5.34
CA ILE A 138 -17.44 -4.59 4.35
C ILE A 138 -16.85 -3.24 3.93
N ASN A 139 -16.34 -2.46 4.88
CA ASN A 139 -15.65 -1.20 4.59
C ASN A 139 -14.41 -1.42 3.70
N TYR A 140 -13.63 -2.47 3.94
CA TYR A 140 -12.52 -2.86 3.08
C TYR A 140 -12.99 -3.19 1.65
N SER A 141 -14.09 -3.94 1.50
CA SER A 141 -14.68 -4.24 0.19
C SER A 141 -15.18 -2.97 -0.53
N VAL A 142 -15.77 -2.02 0.21
CA VAL A 142 -16.19 -0.73 -0.36
C VAL A 142 -15.00 0.08 -0.89
N ASN A 143 -13.87 0.06 -0.19
CA ASN A 143 -12.64 0.68 -0.71
C ASN A 143 -12.16 0.00 -2.00
N ASN A 144 -12.17 -1.33 -2.06
CA ASN A 144 -11.77 -2.08 -3.26
C ASN A 144 -12.73 -1.85 -4.44
N ILE A 145 -14.05 -1.69 -4.19
CA ILE A 145 -14.99 -1.27 -5.24
C ILE A 145 -14.60 0.11 -5.77
N GLY A 146 -14.29 1.07 -4.89
CA GLY A 146 -13.79 2.38 -5.30
C GLY A 146 -12.50 2.28 -6.12
N ALA A 147 -11.54 1.47 -5.67
CA ALA A 147 -10.28 1.24 -6.36
C ALA A 147 -10.48 0.60 -7.74
N LEU A 148 -11.31 -0.44 -7.84
CA LEU A 148 -11.66 -1.09 -9.11
C LEU A 148 -12.26 -0.09 -10.09
N LEU A 149 -13.27 0.66 -9.67
CA LEU A 149 -13.94 1.65 -10.53
C LEU A 149 -12.97 2.78 -10.91
N GLY A 150 -12.14 3.27 -9.99
CA GLY A 150 -11.15 4.30 -10.27
C GLY A 150 -10.13 3.84 -11.31
N GLN A 151 -9.52 2.70 -11.08
CA GLN A 151 -8.49 2.17 -12.00
C GLN A 151 -9.04 1.75 -13.37
N TYR A 152 -10.32 1.37 -13.44
CA TYR A 152 -10.94 0.99 -14.71
C TYR A 152 -11.47 2.19 -15.51
N LEU A 153 -12.17 3.12 -14.84
CA LEU A 153 -12.87 4.21 -15.53
C LEU A 153 -11.97 5.40 -15.88
N PHE A 154 -10.96 5.71 -15.05
CA PHE A 154 -10.14 6.89 -15.26
C PHE A 154 -9.31 6.87 -16.54
N PRO A 155 -8.66 5.76 -16.93
CA PRO A 155 -8.02 5.69 -18.24
C PRO A 155 -8.95 5.98 -19.41
N MET A 156 -10.17 5.44 -19.36
CA MET A 156 -11.18 5.72 -20.40
C MET A 156 -11.64 7.18 -20.40
N LEU A 157 -11.78 7.77 -19.20
CA LEU A 157 -12.14 9.18 -19.06
C LEU A 157 -11.07 10.10 -19.66
N VAL A 158 -9.79 9.78 -19.42
CA VAL A 158 -8.65 10.55 -19.95
C VAL A 158 -8.66 10.60 -21.47
N LEU A 159 -9.07 9.55 -22.16
CA LEU A 159 -9.22 9.55 -23.63
C LEU A 159 -10.23 10.57 -24.14
N VAL A 160 -11.21 10.98 -23.30
CA VAL A 160 -12.29 11.92 -23.68
C VAL A 160 -11.98 13.34 -23.22
N VAL A 161 -11.49 13.51 -21.98
CA VAL A 161 -11.33 14.82 -21.34
C VAL A 161 -9.88 15.17 -20.97
N GLY A 162 -8.92 14.35 -21.36
CA GLY A 162 -7.50 14.52 -21.04
C GLY A 162 -7.17 14.28 -19.56
N PHE A 163 -5.89 14.33 -19.20
CA PHE A 163 -5.43 14.11 -17.82
C PHE A 163 -5.98 15.17 -16.85
N HIS A 164 -6.04 16.44 -17.28
CA HIS A 164 -6.65 17.51 -16.46
C HIS A 164 -8.10 17.20 -16.04
N GLY A 165 -8.89 16.60 -16.92
CA GLY A 165 -10.27 16.18 -16.62
C GLY A 165 -10.31 15.01 -15.62
N GLY A 166 -9.41 14.04 -15.75
CA GLY A 166 -9.26 12.94 -14.80
C GLY A 166 -8.88 13.45 -13.39
N PHE A 167 -7.89 14.34 -13.30
CA PHE A 167 -7.50 14.95 -12.02
C PHE A 167 -8.61 15.85 -11.43
N LEU A 168 -9.38 16.56 -12.28
CA LEU A 168 -10.52 17.36 -11.82
C LEU A 168 -11.60 16.49 -11.19
N LEU A 169 -11.91 15.34 -11.78
CA LEU A 169 -12.85 14.38 -11.18
C LEU A 169 -12.31 13.89 -9.82
N SER A 170 -11.02 13.56 -9.73
CA SER A 170 -10.42 13.16 -8.45
C SER A 170 -10.51 14.24 -7.38
N ALA A 171 -10.24 15.50 -7.75
CA ALA A 171 -10.41 16.64 -6.85
C ALA A 171 -11.87 16.80 -6.38
N ALA A 172 -12.83 16.63 -7.29
CA ALA A 172 -14.25 16.68 -6.97
C ALA A 172 -14.68 15.54 -6.03
N LEU A 173 -14.22 14.32 -6.26
CA LEU A 173 -14.50 13.16 -5.39
C LEU A 173 -13.90 13.34 -3.98
N ALA A 174 -12.66 13.81 -3.89
CA ALA A 174 -12.05 14.14 -2.60
C ALA A 174 -12.78 15.30 -1.91
N GLY A 175 -13.23 16.30 -2.68
CA GLY A 175 -14.10 17.39 -2.21
C GLY A 175 -15.44 16.88 -1.70
N ALA A 176 -16.06 15.90 -2.37
CA ALA A 176 -17.31 15.28 -1.90
C ALA A 176 -17.12 14.55 -0.57
N ALA A 177 -15.99 13.84 -0.39
CA ALA A 177 -15.64 13.24 0.89
C ALA A 177 -15.44 14.30 1.98
N LEU A 178 -14.74 15.40 1.68
CA LEU A 178 -14.57 16.53 2.59
C LEU A 178 -15.93 17.13 2.99
N LEU A 179 -16.81 17.40 2.04
CA LEU A 179 -18.15 17.92 2.30
C LEU A 179 -18.97 16.96 3.16
N MET A 180 -18.88 15.65 2.94
CA MET A 180 -19.54 14.64 3.78
C MET A 180 -19.00 14.68 5.21
N MET A 181 -17.67 14.79 5.41
CA MET A 181 -17.08 14.93 6.76
C MET A 181 -17.61 16.16 7.48
N LEU A 182 -17.73 17.30 6.78
CA LEU A 182 -18.27 18.54 7.33
C LEU A 182 -19.77 18.43 7.65
N PHE A 183 -20.54 17.75 6.78
CA PHE A 183 -21.99 17.55 6.95
C PHE A 183 -22.34 16.69 8.18
N VAL A 184 -21.52 15.65 8.49
CA VAL A 184 -21.72 14.82 9.67
C VAL A 184 -20.84 15.21 10.86
N ARG A 185 -20.21 16.40 10.78
CA ARG A 185 -19.22 16.88 11.77
C ARG A 185 -19.67 16.70 13.21
N LYS A 186 -20.90 17.17 13.54
CA LYS A 186 -21.39 17.16 14.94
C LYS A 186 -21.34 15.74 15.51
N GLY A 187 -21.92 14.78 14.83
CA GLY A 187 -21.96 13.39 15.29
C GLY A 187 -20.59 12.73 15.31
N LEU A 188 -19.70 13.02 14.33
CA LEU A 188 -18.34 12.47 14.33
C LEU A 188 -17.48 13.04 15.47
N VAL A 189 -17.60 14.35 15.78
CA VAL A 189 -16.87 14.97 16.91
C VAL A 189 -17.38 14.41 18.23
N GLU A 190 -18.70 14.24 18.40
CA GLU A 190 -19.29 13.63 19.60
C GLU A 190 -18.83 12.16 19.80
N ALA A 191 -18.69 11.41 18.72
CA ALA A 191 -18.22 10.02 18.76
C ALA A 191 -16.69 9.91 18.91
N SER A 192 -15.93 10.96 18.63
CA SER A 192 -14.46 10.93 18.58
C SER A 192 -13.80 11.04 19.96
N ALA A 193 -12.47 11.04 20.01
CA ALA A 193 -11.71 11.19 21.24
C ALA A 193 -11.87 12.59 21.85
N GLU A 194 -11.59 12.71 23.14
CA GLU A 194 -11.67 13.98 23.90
C GLU A 194 -10.87 15.12 23.25
N ILE A 195 -9.74 14.80 22.61
CA ILE A 195 -8.91 15.76 21.88
C ILE A 195 -9.67 16.42 20.71
N ASP A 196 -10.55 15.71 20.02
CA ASP A 196 -11.39 16.24 18.94
C ASP A 196 -12.53 17.14 19.47
N GLN A 197 -12.97 16.94 20.70
CA GLN A 197 -14.06 17.69 21.31
C GLN A 197 -13.60 19.04 21.87
N LYS A 198 -12.31 19.16 22.19
CA LYS A 198 -11.70 20.37 22.70
C LYS A 198 -11.17 21.29 21.57
N PRO A 199 -11.20 22.64 21.75
CA PRO A 199 -10.55 23.53 20.79
C PRO A 199 -9.04 23.30 20.76
N VAL A 200 -8.46 23.33 19.57
CA VAL A 200 -7.00 23.21 19.38
C VAL A 200 -6.35 24.52 19.77
N SER A 201 -5.34 24.50 20.64
CA SER A 201 -4.61 25.72 21.05
C SER A 201 -3.81 26.28 19.87
N THR A 202 -3.54 27.59 19.88
CA THR A 202 -2.71 28.27 18.88
C THR A 202 -1.32 27.63 18.76
N LYS A 203 -0.75 27.18 19.88
CA LYS A 203 0.54 26.46 19.90
C LYS A 203 0.47 25.16 19.13
N HIS A 204 -0.58 24.36 19.28
CA HIS A 204 -0.76 23.10 18.55
C HIS A 204 -1.01 23.36 17.05
N TRP A 205 -1.76 24.40 16.70
CA TRP A 205 -1.91 24.81 15.30
C TRP A 205 -0.58 25.24 14.68
N GLY A 206 0.21 26.04 15.40
CA GLY A 206 1.55 26.44 14.94
C GLY A 206 2.49 25.25 14.75
N ALA A 207 2.51 24.31 15.69
CA ALA A 207 3.31 23.08 15.60
C ALA A 207 2.85 22.20 14.43
N PHE A 208 1.54 22.02 14.25
CA PHE A 208 0.96 21.28 13.14
C PHE A 208 1.33 21.90 11.78
N LEU A 209 1.12 23.21 11.61
CA LEU A 209 1.42 23.89 10.36
C LEU A 209 2.92 23.84 10.03
N GLY A 210 3.78 24.09 11.02
CA GLY A 210 5.24 24.01 10.84
C GLY A 210 5.69 22.62 10.44
N LEU A 211 5.24 21.58 11.15
CA LEU A 211 5.57 20.19 10.84
C LEU A 211 5.02 19.76 9.47
N SER A 212 3.76 20.08 9.16
CA SER A 212 3.12 19.75 7.89
C SER A 212 3.82 20.41 6.71
N SER A 213 4.16 21.71 6.82
CA SER A 213 4.90 22.42 5.78
C SER A 213 6.27 21.82 5.55
N ALA A 214 7.00 21.47 6.62
CA ALA A 214 8.29 20.81 6.51
C ALA A 214 8.18 19.42 5.84
N MET A 215 7.14 18.63 6.21
CA MET A 215 6.90 17.32 5.64
C MET A 215 6.50 17.40 4.15
N ILE A 216 5.59 18.29 3.78
CA ILE A 216 5.20 18.49 2.38
C ILE A 216 6.39 18.97 1.56
N GLY A 217 7.19 19.91 2.09
CA GLY A 217 8.42 20.38 1.45
C GLY A 217 9.45 19.26 1.27
N LEU A 218 9.61 18.39 2.27
CA LEU A 218 10.48 17.22 2.18
C LEU A 218 10.00 16.25 1.08
N VAL A 219 8.70 15.95 1.04
CA VAL A 219 8.13 15.04 0.02
C VAL A 219 8.28 15.65 -1.38
N PHE A 220 8.01 16.95 -1.54
CA PHE A 220 8.24 17.65 -2.80
C PHE A 220 9.72 17.58 -3.24
N PHE A 221 10.64 17.82 -2.30
CA PHE A 221 12.07 17.71 -2.55
C PHE A 221 12.47 16.28 -2.97
N MET A 222 11.90 15.25 -2.32
CA MET A 222 12.13 13.85 -2.67
C MET A 222 11.66 13.54 -4.10
N PHE A 223 10.46 13.98 -4.49
CA PHE A 223 9.97 13.81 -5.85
C PHE A 223 10.75 14.61 -6.90
N SER A 224 11.28 15.76 -6.50
CA SER A 224 12.12 16.59 -7.40
C SER A 224 13.55 16.05 -7.57
N ASN A 225 13.98 15.16 -6.65
CA ASN A 225 15.35 14.60 -6.61
C ASN A 225 15.27 13.14 -6.20
N MET A 226 14.83 12.27 -7.12
CA MET A 226 14.50 10.87 -6.83
C MET A 226 15.67 10.09 -6.23
N ASP A 227 16.92 10.32 -6.69
CA ASP A 227 18.11 9.66 -6.14
C ASP A 227 18.32 9.99 -4.65
N ILE A 228 18.06 11.24 -4.27
CA ILE A 228 18.15 11.66 -2.87
C ILE A 228 16.92 11.14 -2.12
N GLY A 229 15.74 11.19 -2.75
CA GLY A 229 14.48 10.73 -2.18
C GLY A 229 14.51 9.26 -1.77
N GLN A 230 15.03 8.38 -2.63
CA GLN A 230 15.20 6.96 -2.32
C GLN A 230 16.17 6.76 -1.13
N ASN A 231 17.28 7.50 -1.09
CA ASN A 231 18.25 7.41 0.00
C ASN A 231 17.65 7.86 1.34
N ILE A 232 16.77 8.87 1.33
CA ILE A 232 16.03 9.31 2.52
C ILE A 232 15.11 8.18 3.02
N VAL A 233 14.39 7.49 2.14
CA VAL A 233 13.54 6.35 2.54
C VAL A 233 14.38 5.22 3.11
N TYR A 234 15.52 4.89 2.50
CA TYR A 234 16.45 3.89 3.02
C TYR A 234 17.01 4.29 4.40
N ALA A 235 17.37 5.57 4.58
CA ALA A 235 17.87 6.07 5.86
C ALA A 235 16.81 5.99 6.97
N ILE A 236 15.57 6.40 6.68
CA ILE A 236 14.45 6.32 7.65
C ILE A 236 14.14 4.85 7.98
N GLY A 237 14.02 4.00 6.98
CA GLY A 237 13.75 2.57 7.17
C GLY A 237 14.87 1.87 7.93
N GLY A 238 16.13 2.13 7.57
CA GLY A 238 17.31 1.63 8.27
C GLY A 238 17.36 2.10 9.71
N ALA A 239 17.13 3.40 9.98
CA ALA A 239 17.08 3.95 11.32
C ALA A 239 15.98 3.30 12.18
N ALA A 240 14.78 3.06 11.62
CA ALA A 240 13.70 2.37 12.31
C ALA A 240 14.08 0.94 12.70
N ILE A 241 14.73 0.19 11.80
CA ILE A 241 15.21 -1.18 12.05
C ILE A 241 16.32 -1.16 13.10
N ILE A 242 17.31 -0.27 12.98
CA ILE A 242 18.41 -0.14 13.95
C ILE A 242 17.87 0.21 15.35
N TYR A 243 16.93 1.14 15.43
CA TYR A 243 16.28 1.49 16.69
C TYR A 243 15.52 0.30 17.28
N PHE A 244 14.76 -0.44 16.48
CA PHE A 244 14.07 -1.66 16.94
C PHE A 244 15.05 -2.72 17.45
N VAL A 245 16.16 -2.96 16.75
CA VAL A 245 17.21 -3.87 17.19
C VAL A 245 17.84 -3.38 18.50
N SER A 246 18.05 -2.08 18.68
CA SER A 246 18.58 -1.52 19.93
C SER A 246 17.64 -1.76 21.12
N LEU A 247 16.32 -1.66 20.91
CA LEU A 247 15.33 -2.01 21.93
C LEU A 247 15.33 -3.50 22.22
N MET A 248 15.39 -4.33 21.18
CA MET A 248 15.46 -5.79 21.28
C MET A 248 16.65 -6.24 22.14
N MET A 249 17.84 -5.66 21.91
CA MET A 249 19.06 -6.01 22.67
C MET A 249 19.03 -5.61 24.15
N LYS A 250 18.16 -4.64 24.51
CA LYS A 250 17.96 -4.19 25.90
C LYS A 250 16.81 -4.92 26.61
N SER A 251 16.06 -5.75 25.89
CA SER A 251 14.89 -6.46 26.40
C SER A 251 15.27 -7.77 27.11
N LYS A 252 14.33 -8.31 27.91
CA LYS A 252 14.48 -9.63 28.49
C LYS A 252 14.56 -10.70 27.40
N LYS A 253 15.16 -11.85 27.69
CA LYS A 253 15.37 -12.94 26.72
C LYS A 253 14.08 -13.36 25.98
N SER A 254 12.97 -13.48 26.68
CA SER A 254 11.68 -13.81 26.07
C SER A 254 11.24 -12.74 25.05
N ASP A 255 11.24 -11.46 25.47
CA ASP A 255 10.87 -10.34 24.61
C ASP A 255 11.84 -10.20 23.42
N MET A 256 13.15 -10.37 23.66
CA MET A 256 14.16 -10.36 22.62
C MET A 256 13.88 -11.41 21.53
N LEU A 257 13.50 -12.63 21.91
CA LEU A 257 13.17 -13.69 20.96
C LEU A 257 11.87 -13.36 20.18
N LYS A 258 10.84 -12.85 20.86
CA LYS A 258 9.59 -12.40 20.22
C LYS A 258 9.86 -11.27 19.21
N MET A 259 10.63 -10.27 19.61
CA MET A 259 11.04 -9.17 18.72
C MET A 259 11.86 -9.65 17.52
N GLY A 260 12.73 -10.64 17.72
CA GLY A 260 13.46 -11.27 16.61
C GLY A 260 12.54 -11.90 15.58
N THR A 261 11.42 -12.52 16.00
CA THR A 261 10.43 -13.06 15.05
C THR A 261 9.72 -11.96 14.25
N ILE A 262 9.50 -10.78 14.87
CA ILE A 262 8.94 -9.62 14.19
C ILE A 262 9.89 -9.11 13.09
N LEU A 263 11.20 -9.06 13.33
CA LEU A 263 12.18 -8.69 12.31
C LEU A 263 12.17 -9.66 11.11
N ILE A 264 12.11 -10.97 11.38
CA ILE A 264 12.08 -11.98 10.33
C ILE A 264 10.82 -11.83 9.47
N ILE A 265 9.65 -11.67 10.09
CA ILE A 265 8.40 -11.52 9.35
C ILE A 265 8.34 -10.18 8.61
N THR A 266 8.92 -9.10 9.16
CA THR A 266 9.07 -7.80 8.50
C THR A 266 9.93 -7.91 7.25
N PHE A 267 11.04 -8.65 7.30
CA PHE A 267 11.88 -8.92 6.13
C PHE A 267 11.10 -9.66 5.03
N LEU A 268 10.39 -10.74 5.38
CA LEU A 268 9.55 -11.47 4.41
C LEU A 268 8.47 -10.58 3.82
N THR A 269 7.87 -9.72 4.63
CA THR A 269 6.86 -8.74 4.20
C THR A 269 7.46 -7.75 3.20
N THR A 270 8.65 -7.21 3.49
CA THR A 270 9.36 -6.30 2.58
C THR A 270 9.60 -6.98 1.24
N CYS A 271 10.12 -8.20 1.23
CA CYS A 271 10.35 -8.95 0.00
C CYS A 271 9.05 -9.19 -0.79
N PHE A 272 7.94 -9.52 -0.12
CA PHE A 272 6.65 -9.70 -0.79
C PHE A 272 6.16 -8.39 -1.44
N PHE A 273 6.22 -7.28 -0.72
CA PHE A 273 5.75 -6.00 -1.25
C PHE A 273 6.65 -5.41 -2.35
N VAL A 274 7.89 -5.86 -2.50
CA VAL A 274 8.71 -5.57 -3.71
C VAL A 274 8.04 -6.13 -4.96
N TYR A 275 7.52 -7.36 -4.91
CA TYR A 275 6.75 -7.95 -6.02
C TYR A 275 5.42 -7.25 -6.22
N TYR A 276 4.72 -6.94 -5.14
CA TYR A 276 3.46 -6.20 -5.21
C TYR A 276 3.64 -4.82 -5.87
N GLY A 277 4.74 -4.13 -5.56
CA GLY A 277 5.10 -2.84 -6.17
C GLY A 277 5.26 -2.90 -7.69
N GLN A 278 5.60 -4.09 -8.26
CA GLN A 278 5.72 -4.27 -9.70
C GLN A 278 4.42 -4.01 -10.46
N MET A 279 3.26 -4.21 -9.81
CA MET A 279 1.97 -3.90 -10.42
C MET A 279 1.85 -2.44 -10.87
N MET A 280 2.45 -1.53 -10.11
CA MET A 280 2.36 -0.08 -10.34
C MET A 280 3.50 0.45 -11.20
N THR A 281 4.54 -0.34 -11.42
CA THR A 281 5.76 0.03 -12.13
C THR A 281 5.98 -0.87 -13.35
N SER A 282 6.81 -1.90 -13.25
CA SER A 282 7.20 -2.74 -14.39
C SER A 282 6.04 -3.44 -15.08
N MET A 283 5.08 -3.99 -14.33
CA MET A 283 3.93 -4.66 -14.96
C MET A 283 3.02 -3.69 -15.70
N THR A 284 2.79 -2.48 -15.14
CA THR A 284 2.02 -1.44 -15.82
C THR A 284 2.77 -0.95 -17.07
N MET A 285 4.09 -0.78 -16.99
CA MET A 285 4.90 -0.38 -18.15
C MET A 285 4.81 -1.41 -19.27
N VAL A 286 5.00 -2.68 -18.94
CA VAL A 286 4.85 -3.78 -19.93
C VAL A 286 3.41 -3.85 -20.46
N ALA A 287 2.39 -3.65 -19.63
CA ALA A 287 1.03 -3.60 -20.10
C ALA A 287 0.80 -2.44 -21.10
N ILE A 288 1.30 -1.23 -20.81
CA ILE A 288 1.24 -0.08 -21.73
C ILE A 288 1.88 -0.42 -23.07
N ASN A 289 3.01 -1.12 -23.04
CA ASN A 289 3.81 -1.42 -24.23
C ASN A 289 3.30 -2.64 -25.03
N THR A 290 2.59 -3.58 -24.38
CA THR A 290 2.29 -4.89 -25.02
C THR A 290 0.86 -5.40 -24.85
N MET A 291 0.01 -4.79 -24.01
CA MET A 291 -1.32 -5.35 -23.75
C MET A 291 -2.34 -4.95 -24.83
N ARG A 292 -3.14 -5.92 -25.30
CA ARG A 292 -4.32 -5.64 -26.15
C ARG A 292 -5.36 -4.83 -25.38
N GLY A 293 -6.13 -4.03 -26.10
CA GLY A 293 -7.15 -3.14 -25.53
C GLY A 293 -8.50 -3.80 -25.24
N ASP A 294 -8.63 -5.12 -25.34
CA ASP A 294 -9.91 -5.84 -25.24
C ASP A 294 -9.78 -7.14 -24.43
N LEU A 295 -10.46 -7.20 -23.30
CA LEU A 295 -10.58 -8.39 -22.46
C LEU A 295 -11.69 -9.28 -23.02
N PHE A 296 -11.41 -10.57 -23.21
CA PHE A 296 -12.29 -11.56 -23.82
C PHE A 296 -12.77 -11.20 -25.24
N GLY A 297 -12.13 -10.23 -25.92
CA GLY A 297 -12.47 -9.79 -27.25
C GLY A 297 -13.67 -8.82 -27.33
N PHE A 298 -14.24 -8.38 -26.19
CA PHE A 298 -15.41 -7.47 -26.19
C PHE A 298 -15.47 -6.46 -25.05
N ILE A 299 -14.68 -6.61 -23.98
CA ILE A 299 -14.64 -5.62 -22.89
C ILE A 299 -13.45 -4.69 -23.12
N PRO A 300 -13.66 -3.40 -23.40
CA PRO A 300 -12.54 -2.47 -23.58
C PRO A 300 -11.79 -2.29 -22.27
N VAL A 301 -10.46 -2.45 -22.29
CA VAL A 301 -9.58 -2.26 -21.15
C VAL A 301 -8.34 -1.50 -21.60
N ALA A 302 -8.13 -0.30 -21.10
CA ALA A 302 -6.89 0.42 -21.33
C ALA A 302 -5.71 -0.35 -20.68
N PRO A 303 -4.52 -0.38 -21.30
CA PRO A 303 -3.39 -1.17 -20.78
C PRO A 303 -3.03 -0.87 -19.32
N GLU A 304 -2.98 0.39 -18.92
CA GLU A 304 -2.73 0.80 -17.54
C GLU A 304 -3.84 0.36 -16.58
N ALA A 305 -5.08 0.16 -17.07
CA ALA A 305 -6.19 -0.36 -16.28
C ALA A 305 -6.05 -1.86 -15.91
N SER A 306 -4.98 -2.55 -16.37
CA SER A 306 -4.64 -3.90 -15.89
C SER A 306 -4.58 -3.96 -14.36
N MET A 307 -4.14 -2.87 -13.70
CA MET A 307 -4.13 -2.75 -12.23
C MET A 307 -5.50 -2.94 -11.59
N ALA A 308 -6.61 -2.61 -12.28
CA ALA A 308 -7.98 -2.78 -11.77
C ALA A 308 -8.36 -4.25 -11.51
N MET A 309 -7.65 -5.19 -12.13
CA MET A 309 -7.85 -6.62 -11.92
C MET A 309 -7.46 -7.09 -10.50
N ASN A 310 -6.54 -6.38 -9.83
CA ASN A 310 -6.13 -6.71 -8.46
C ASN A 310 -7.25 -6.46 -7.43
N PRO A 311 -7.84 -5.27 -7.26
CA PRO A 311 -8.93 -5.07 -6.30
C PRO A 311 -10.16 -5.92 -6.60
N LEU A 312 -10.42 -6.27 -7.86
CA LEU A 312 -11.46 -7.24 -8.23
C LEU A 312 -11.22 -8.59 -7.53
N TRP A 313 -10.00 -9.12 -7.63
CA TRP A 313 -9.65 -10.39 -7.00
C TRP A 313 -9.49 -10.30 -5.49
N CYS A 314 -9.07 -9.16 -4.93
CA CYS A 314 -8.98 -8.97 -3.47
C CYS A 314 -10.35 -9.11 -2.79
N MET A 315 -11.44 -8.64 -3.43
CA MET A 315 -12.80 -8.81 -2.89
C MET A 315 -13.21 -10.29 -2.78
N VAL A 316 -12.71 -11.13 -3.68
CA VAL A 316 -13.00 -12.57 -3.72
C VAL A 316 -12.02 -13.37 -2.85
N ALA A 317 -10.75 -12.96 -2.83
CA ALA A 317 -9.68 -13.66 -2.12
C ALA A 317 -9.91 -13.72 -0.61
N GLY A 318 -10.37 -12.65 0.03
CA GLY A 318 -10.56 -12.59 1.48
C GLY A 318 -11.47 -13.69 2.02
N PRO A 319 -12.72 -13.81 1.58
CA PRO A 319 -13.61 -14.88 1.99
C PRO A 319 -13.09 -16.29 1.69
N ILE A 320 -12.46 -16.50 0.52
CA ILE A 320 -11.92 -17.80 0.11
C ILE A 320 -10.76 -18.22 1.03
N ILE A 321 -9.78 -17.33 1.25
CA ILE A 321 -8.62 -17.61 2.10
C ILE A 321 -9.05 -17.89 3.53
N THR A 322 -9.94 -17.06 4.08
CA THR A 322 -10.49 -17.28 5.42
C THR A 322 -11.21 -18.64 5.51
N GLY A 323 -12.01 -18.99 4.50
CA GLY A 323 -12.72 -20.27 4.46
C GLY A 323 -11.77 -21.47 4.36
N ILE A 324 -10.67 -21.36 3.58
CA ILE A 324 -9.66 -22.42 3.46
C ILE A 324 -8.97 -22.65 4.81
N PHE A 325 -8.41 -21.59 5.42
CA PHE A 325 -7.69 -21.74 6.68
C PHE A 325 -8.60 -22.19 7.82
N SER A 326 -9.83 -21.68 7.94
CA SER A 326 -10.79 -22.17 8.94
C SER A 326 -11.15 -23.66 8.77
N LYS A 327 -11.27 -24.15 7.53
CA LYS A 327 -11.50 -25.58 7.28
C LYS A 327 -10.28 -26.43 7.64
N LEU A 328 -9.07 -25.93 7.41
CA LEU A 328 -7.83 -26.63 7.78
C LEU A 328 -7.67 -26.68 9.30
N GLU A 329 -7.94 -25.60 10.00
CA GLU A 329 -7.92 -25.53 11.47
C GLU A 329 -8.92 -26.50 12.11
N LYS A 330 -10.14 -26.62 11.56
CA LYS A 330 -11.13 -27.63 11.99
C LYS A 330 -10.64 -29.08 11.80
N LYS A 331 -9.66 -29.29 10.92
CA LYS A 331 -9.01 -30.59 10.70
C LYS A 331 -7.72 -30.74 11.53
N ASN A 332 -7.47 -29.86 12.50
CA ASN A 332 -6.23 -29.78 13.28
C ASN A 332 -4.96 -29.56 12.46
N ILE A 333 -5.08 -28.94 11.27
CA ILE A 333 -3.95 -28.54 10.44
C ILE A 333 -3.71 -27.04 10.68
N HIS A 334 -2.65 -26.74 11.43
CA HIS A 334 -2.29 -25.38 11.80
C HIS A 334 -1.01 -24.94 11.08
N PHE A 335 -1.11 -23.85 10.30
CA PHE A 335 0.04 -23.23 9.66
C PHE A 335 0.46 -21.96 10.42
N SER A 336 1.76 -21.82 10.66
CA SER A 336 2.30 -20.57 11.20
C SER A 336 2.11 -19.42 10.21
N THR A 337 2.12 -18.17 10.69
CA THR A 337 2.03 -17.00 9.82
C THR A 337 3.15 -16.98 8.78
N ALA A 338 4.38 -17.32 9.17
CA ALA A 338 5.49 -17.40 8.23
C ALA A 338 5.29 -18.48 7.15
N THR A 339 4.68 -19.63 7.48
CA THR A 339 4.30 -20.64 6.47
C THR A 339 3.26 -20.09 5.50
N LYS A 340 2.25 -19.36 6.02
CA LYS A 340 1.22 -18.72 5.20
C LYS A 340 1.85 -17.65 4.25
N VAL A 341 2.82 -16.89 4.74
CA VAL A 341 3.62 -15.98 3.90
C VAL A 341 4.45 -16.77 2.86
N GLY A 342 4.94 -17.95 3.19
CA GLY A 342 5.57 -18.86 2.22
C GLY A 342 4.62 -19.24 1.08
N PHE A 343 3.34 -19.50 1.37
CA PHE A 343 2.33 -19.76 0.34
C PHE A 343 2.10 -18.53 -0.56
N SER A 344 2.17 -17.30 -0.02
CA SER A 344 2.08 -16.10 -0.87
C SER A 344 3.24 -15.99 -1.85
N PHE A 345 4.45 -16.42 -1.50
CA PHE A 345 5.57 -16.49 -2.45
C PHE A 345 5.39 -17.57 -3.52
N ILE A 346 4.73 -18.70 -3.23
CA ILE A 346 4.35 -19.69 -4.25
C ILE A 346 3.40 -19.04 -5.27
N LEU A 347 2.37 -18.34 -4.78
CA LEU A 347 1.42 -17.62 -5.63
C LEU A 347 2.13 -16.53 -6.47
N THR A 348 3.06 -15.81 -5.86
CA THR A 348 3.90 -14.81 -6.55
C THR A 348 4.76 -15.45 -7.64
N ALA A 349 5.41 -16.60 -7.36
CA ALA A 349 6.21 -17.30 -8.34
C ALA A 349 5.36 -17.77 -9.53
N ILE A 350 4.14 -18.24 -9.29
CA ILE A 350 3.18 -18.60 -10.35
C ILE A 350 2.81 -17.37 -11.17
N ALA A 351 2.48 -16.25 -10.54
CA ALA A 351 2.10 -15.00 -11.19
C ALA A 351 3.21 -14.51 -12.14
N PHE A 352 4.43 -14.38 -11.62
CA PHE A 352 5.57 -13.92 -12.41
C PHE A 352 6.03 -14.95 -13.43
N GLY A 353 5.87 -16.25 -13.16
CA GLY A 353 6.10 -17.35 -14.13
C GLY A 353 5.14 -17.26 -15.33
N ILE A 354 3.86 -16.95 -15.10
CA ILE A 354 2.88 -16.70 -16.16
C ILE A 354 3.31 -15.50 -17.01
N LEU A 355 3.74 -14.40 -16.36
CA LEU A 355 4.18 -13.20 -17.08
C LEU A 355 5.47 -13.47 -17.88
N THR A 356 6.45 -14.15 -17.28
CA THR A 356 7.67 -14.58 -17.97
C THR A 356 7.32 -15.38 -19.22
N MET A 357 6.46 -16.38 -19.10
CA MET A 357 6.03 -17.19 -20.25
C MET A 357 5.35 -16.32 -21.32
N ALA A 358 4.48 -15.39 -20.92
CA ALA A 358 3.77 -14.53 -21.86
C ALA A 358 4.73 -13.63 -22.66
N VAL A 359 5.69 -12.96 -22.00
CA VAL A 359 6.64 -12.06 -22.68
C VAL A 359 7.68 -12.82 -23.51
N THR A 360 8.14 -14.01 -23.07
CA THR A 360 9.13 -14.80 -23.80
C THR A 360 8.56 -15.54 -24.99
N THR A 361 7.23 -15.77 -25.04
CA THR A 361 6.55 -16.47 -26.14
C THR A 361 5.71 -15.55 -27.01
N VAL A 362 5.83 -14.21 -26.84
CA VAL A 362 5.09 -13.24 -27.63
C VAL A 362 5.43 -13.37 -29.12
N GLY A 363 4.41 -13.19 -29.98
CA GLY A 363 4.59 -13.23 -31.44
C GLY A 363 5.09 -11.90 -32.02
N GLU A 364 5.16 -11.82 -33.35
CA GLU A 364 5.60 -10.63 -34.07
C GLU A 364 4.70 -9.39 -33.78
N ASP A 365 3.43 -9.60 -33.44
CA ASP A 365 2.49 -8.53 -33.06
C ASP A 365 2.79 -7.93 -31.68
N ILE A 366 3.73 -8.51 -30.92
CA ILE A 366 4.14 -8.15 -29.54
C ILE A 366 2.99 -7.99 -28.52
N LEU A 367 1.77 -8.38 -28.89
CA LEU A 367 0.58 -8.12 -28.08
C LEU A 367 0.25 -9.30 -27.15
N ILE A 368 0.12 -8.98 -25.88
CA ILE A 368 -0.27 -9.92 -24.82
C ILE A 368 -1.76 -9.73 -24.50
N ARG A 369 -2.48 -10.84 -24.37
CA ARG A 369 -3.91 -10.82 -24.06
C ARG A 369 -4.16 -10.33 -22.62
N PRO A 370 -5.18 -9.48 -22.37
CA PRO A 370 -5.50 -9.00 -21.01
C PRO A 370 -5.82 -10.11 -20.01
N GLU A 371 -6.30 -11.29 -20.49
CA GLU A 371 -6.58 -12.44 -19.63
C GLU A 371 -5.33 -12.97 -18.92
N VAL A 372 -4.14 -12.76 -19.49
CA VAL A 372 -2.86 -13.07 -18.85
C VAL A 372 -2.69 -12.21 -17.62
N PHE A 373 -2.90 -10.89 -17.74
CA PHE A 373 -2.84 -9.97 -16.60
C PHE A 373 -3.93 -10.28 -15.57
N LEU A 374 -5.14 -10.66 -16.02
CA LEU A 374 -6.22 -11.10 -15.12
C LEU A 374 -5.79 -12.31 -14.28
N ALA A 375 -5.12 -13.29 -14.88
CA ALA A 375 -4.61 -14.47 -14.18
C ALA A 375 -3.45 -14.11 -13.21
N ILE A 376 -2.53 -13.23 -13.62
CA ILE A 376 -1.44 -12.75 -12.78
C ILE A 376 -1.99 -12.07 -11.52
N HIS A 377 -2.92 -11.14 -11.70
CA HIS A 377 -3.53 -10.41 -10.59
C HIS A 377 -4.38 -11.31 -9.66
N PHE A 378 -4.95 -12.42 -10.16
CA PHE A 378 -5.56 -13.43 -9.32
C PHE A 378 -4.57 -13.97 -8.28
N PHE A 379 -3.42 -14.46 -8.72
CA PHE A 379 -2.42 -15.01 -7.80
C PHE A 379 -1.83 -13.95 -6.87
N LEU A 380 -1.54 -12.75 -7.37
CA LEU A 380 -1.00 -11.65 -6.56
C LEU A 380 -2.00 -11.19 -5.49
N ALA A 381 -3.29 -11.06 -5.81
CA ALA A 381 -4.31 -10.63 -4.86
C ALA A 381 -4.50 -11.64 -3.71
N PHE A 382 -4.45 -12.94 -4.00
CA PHE A 382 -4.48 -13.98 -2.96
C PHE A 382 -3.25 -13.90 -2.07
N GLY A 383 -2.06 -13.69 -2.64
CA GLY A 383 -0.83 -13.45 -1.87
C GLY A 383 -0.91 -12.20 -1.00
N GLU A 384 -1.41 -11.10 -1.55
CA GLU A 384 -1.58 -9.82 -0.86
C GLU A 384 -2.49 -9.95 0.36
N VAL A 385 -3.65 -10.60 0.21
CA VAL A 385 -4.60 -10.77 1.32
C VAL A 385 -3.99 -11.60 2.44
N ILE A 386 -3.18 -12.63 2.13
CA ILE A 386 -2.46 -13.41 3.14
C ILE A 386 -1.49 -12.51 3.91
N VAL A 387 -0.61 -11.79 3.21
CA VAL A 387 0.43 -10.98 3.86
C VAL A 387 -0.18 -9.78 4.58
N GLY A 388 -1.06 -9.03 3.92
CA GLY A 388 -1.63 -7.80 4.46
C GLY A 388 -2.47 -8.00 5.71
N SER A 389 -3.23 -9.11 5.81
CA SER A 389 -4.10 -9.38 6.96
C SER A 389 -3.40 -10.12 8.09
N MET A 390 -2.56 -11.11 7.78
CA MET A 390 -2.04 -12.04 8.78
C MET A 390 -0.74 -11.58 9.45
N VAL A 391 0.08 -10.77 8.76
CA VAL A 391 1.34 -10.30 9.33
C VAL A 391 1.09 -9.29 10.45
N VAL A 392 0.17 -8.34 10.28
CA VAL A 392 -0.16 -7.37 11.33
C VAL A 392 -0.75 -8.08 12.55
N ALA A 393 -1.64 -9.06 12.34
CA ALA A 393 -2.20 -9.87 13.43
C ALA A 393 -1.11 -10.66 14.17
N PHE A 394 -0.13 -11.22 13.46
CA PHE A 394 1.01 -11.91 14.07
C PHE A 394 1.86 -10.94 14.91
N ILE A 395 2.22 -9.76 14.38
CA ILE A 395 3.00 -8.76 15.12
C ILE A 395 2.27 -8.40 16.43
N LEU A 396 0.97 -8.12 16.36
CA LEU A 396 0.16 -7.80 17.55
C LEU A 396 0.10 -8.95 18.57
N SER A 397 0.15 -10.20 18.12
CA SER A 397 0.08 -11.37 19.01
C SER A 397 1.39 -11.64 19.76
N VAL A 398 2.54 -11.23 19.21
CA VAL A 398 3.86 -11.53 19.78
C VAL A 398 4.59 -10.31 20.35
N ALA A 399 4.22 -9.10 19.94
CA ALA A 399 4.90 -7.89 20.36
C ALA A 399 4.76 -7.64 21.87
N PRO A 400 5.87 -7.28 22.56
CA PRO A 400 5.79 -6.81 23.95
C PRO A 400 4.91 -5.56 24.05
N LYS A 401 4.03 -5.50 25.06
CA LYS A 401 3.03 -4.42 25.20
C LYS A 401 3.60 -3.00 25.15
N HIS A 402 4.80 -2.80 25.70
CA HIS A 402 5.44 -1.48 25.78
C HIS A 402 5.96 -0.94 24.43
N ILE A 403 6.07 -1.82 23.40
CA ILE A 403 6.53 -1.44 22.05
C ILE A 403 5.58 -1.92 20.95
N GLU A 404 4.36 -2.35 21.30
CA GLU A 404 3.39 -2.92 20.37
C GLU A 404 3.12 -2.00 19.16
N ASN A 405 2.81 -0.73 19.41
CA ASN A 405 2.54 0.24 18.34
C ASN A 405 3.77 0.45 17.43
N PHE A 406 4.98 0.50 17.99
CA PHE A 406 6.18 0.63 17.18
C PHE A 406 6.46 -0.64 16.37
N SER A 407 6.19 -1.82 16.92
CA SER A 407 6.30 -3.10 16.22
C SER A 407 5.37 -3.17 15.00
N VAL A 408 4.12 -2.70 15.15
CA VAL A 408 3.16 -2.60 14.03
C VAL A 408 3.63 -1.58 12.98
N SER A 409 4.26 -0.49 13.41
CA SER A 409 4.80 0.52 12.48
C SER A 409 5.87 -0.04 11.54
N LEU A 410 6.59 -1.10 11.92
CA LEU A 410 7.55 -1.78 11.03
C LEU A 410 6.88 -2.36 9.78
N PHE A 411 5.59 -2.74 9.85
CA PHE A 411 4.83 -3.15 8.66
C PHE A 411 4.71 -2.00 7.64
N SER A 412 4.43 -0.77 8.11
CA SER A 412 4.39 0.41 7.25
C SER A 412 5.77 0.76 6.67
N VAL A 413 6.82 0.61 7.48
CA VAL A 413 8.22 0.77 7.03
C VAL A 413 8.56 -0.28 5.95
N ALA A 414 8.14 -1.53 6.13
CA ALA A 414 8.33 -2.59 5.14
C ALA A 414 7.68 -2.23 3.78
N ILE A 415 6.44 -1.73 3.80
CA ILE A 415 5.74 -1.29 2.57
C ILE A 415 6.47 -0.12 1.91
N ALA A 416 6.93 0.86 2.69
CA ALA A 416 7.64 2.01 2.16
C ALA A 416 8.99 1.63 1.52
N LEU A 417 9.79 0.82 2.22
CA LEU A 417 11.06 0.32 1.69
C LEU A 417 10.86 -0.51 0.42
N SER A 418 9.89 -1.42 0.43
CA SER A 418 9.60 -2.28 -0.71
C SER A 418 9.14 -1.51 -1.94
N GLY A 419 8.37 -0.43 -1.76
CA GLY A 419 7.93 0.40 -2.88
C GLY A 419 9.08 1.08 -3.60
N ILE A 420 10.05 1.63 -2.85
CA ILE A 420 11.26 2.23 -3.44
C ILE A 420 12.18 1.16 -4.04
N VAL A 421 12.45 0.07 -3.32
CA VAL A 421 13.26 -1.05 -3.84
C VAL A 421 12.62 -1.61 -5.12
N GLY A 422 11.30 -1.83 -5.12
CA GLY A 422 10.56 -2.31 -6.28
C GLY A 422 10.65 -1.35 -7.47
N ALA A 423 10.54 -0.04 -7.24
CA ALA A 423 10.70 0.97 -8.28
C ALA A 423 12.10 0.96 -8.89
N VAL A 424 13.15 0.89 -8.05
CA VAL A 424 14.55 0.78 -8.52
C VAL A 424 14.74 -0.49 -9.35
N PHE A 425 14.22 -1.64 -8.91
CA PHE A 425 14.27 -2.87 -9.71
C PHE A 425 13.58 -2.67 -11.06
N SER A 426 12.43 -2.01 -11.09
CA SER A 426 11.65 -1.78 -12.32
C SER A 426 12.40 -0.95 -13.36
N THR A 427 13.32 -0.07 -12.96
CA THR A 427 14.06 0.76 -13.92
C THR A 427 14.95 -0.03 -14.87
N SER A 428 15.27 -1.30 -14.52
CA SER A 428 16.08 -2.17 -15.38
C SER A 428 15.38 -2.59 -16.68
N ILE A 429 14.06 -2.44 -16.78
CA ILE A 429 13.31 -2.69 -18.02
C ILE A 429 12.99 -1.42 -18.81
N ALA A 430 13.40 -0.25 -18.31
CA ALA A 430 13.12 1.01 -18.96
C ALA A 430 13.78 1.08 -20.33
N LEU A 431 13.00 1.42 -21.34
CA LEU A 431 13.48 1.63 -22.69
C LEU A 431 13.93 3.06 -22.89
N GLU A 432 14.86 3.26 -23.84
CA GLU A 432 15.26 4.60 -24.25
C GLU A 432 14.10 5.32 -24.93
N LYS A 433 14.03 6.63 -24.76
CA LYS A 433 12.97 7.43 -25.32
C LYS A 433 12.93 7.34 -26.83
N GLY A 434 11.78 6.94 -27.38
CA GLY A 434 11.60 6.75 -28.82
C GLY A 434 12.16 5.43 -29.36
N GLN A 435 12.64 4.56 -28.48
CA GLN A 435 13.05 3.22 -28.89
C GLN A 435 11.82 2.43 -29.35
N GLU A 436 11.91 1.84 -30.54
CA GLU A 436 10.86 0.97 -31.07
C GLU A 436 10.80 -0.34 -30.27
N ILE A 437 9.60 -0.72 -29.88
CA ILE A 437 9.37 -1.94 -29.11
C ILE A 437 9.27 -3.10 -30.08
N THR A 438 10.32 -3.91 -30.12
CA THR A 438 10.40 -5.11 -30.99
C THR A 438 10.11 -6.38 -30.21
N GLN A 439 9.78 -7.46 -30.93
CA GLN A 439 9.63 -8.78 -30.34
C GLN A 439 10.87 -9.20 -29.53
N GLU A 440 12.07 -8.92 -30.07
CA GLU A 440 13.34 -9.22 -29.42
C GLU A 440 13.46 -8.51 -28.06
N ILE A 441 13.13 -7.21 -27.98
CA ILE A 441 13.13 -6.44 -26.73
C ILE A 441 12.16 -7.05 -25.73
N VAL A 442 10.93 -7.37 -26.13
CA VAL A 442 9.93 -7.96 -25.25
C VAL A 442 10.41 -9.31 -24.72
N GLN A 443 10.97 -10.14 -25.57
CA GLN A 443 11.42 -11.49 -25.21
C GLN A 443 12.70 -11.47 -24.34
N THR A 444 13.62 -10.55 -24.59
CA THR A 444 14.91 -10.48 -23.87
C THR A 444 14.80 -9.54 -22.66
N VAL A 445 14.58 -8.23 -22.84
CA VAL A 445 14.61 -7.26 -21.73
C VAL A 445 13.52 -7.56 -20.69
N TYR A 446 12.27 -7.70 -21.14
CA TYR A 446 11.19 -8.00 -20.21
C TYR A 446 11.24 -9.48 -19.77
N GLY A 447 11.59 -10.40 -20.69
CA GLY A 447 11.73 -11.80 -20.41
C GLY A 447 12.75 -12.11 -19.31
N ASP A 448 13.98 -11.61 -19.45
CA ASP A 448 15.06 -11.80 -18.49
C ASP A 448 14.70 -11.21 -17.11
N TYR A 449 14.08 -10.04 -17.11
CA TYR A 449 13.66 -9.38 -15.87
C TYR A 449 12.60 -10.21 -15.11
N PHE A 450 11.52 -10.61 -15.77
CA PHE A 450 10.47 -11.37 -15.09
C PHE A 450 10.89 -12.81 -14.79
N GLN A 451 11.79 -13.39 -15.57
CA GLN A 451 12.43 -14.66 -15.25
C GLN A 451 13.26 -14.55 -13.97
N LEU A 452 14.07 -13.49 -13.82
CA LEU A 452 14.82 -13.23 -12.59
C LEU A 452 13.87 -13.10 -11.39
N LEU A 453 12.80 -12.32 -11.51
CA LEU A 453 11.81 -12.18 -10.44
C LEU A 453 11.13 -13.51 -10.10
N THR A 454 10.83 -14.33 -11.10
CA THR A 454 10.26 -15.69 -10.90
C THR A 454 11.22 -16.58 -10.10
N ILE A 455 12.51 -16.62 -10.49
CA ILE A 455 13.54 -17.40 -9.79
C ILE A 455 13.68 -16.91 -8.35
N LEU A 456 13.78 -15.60 -8.14
CA LEU A 456 13.87 -15.01 -6.81
C LEU A 456 12.63 -15.33 -5.95
N ALA A 457 11.41 -15.32 -6.54
CA ALA A 457 10.20 -15.71 -5.82
C ALA A 457 10.25 -17.19 -5.37
N VAL A 458 10.73 -18.09 -6.21
CA VAL A 458 10.95 -19.51 -5.85
C VAL A 458 11.97 -19.64 -4.71
N VAL A 459 13.06 -18.89 -4.77
CA VAL A 459 14.06 -18.85 -3.67
C VAL A 459 13.42 -18.35 -2.38
N MET A 460 12.56 -17.32 -2.46
CA MET A 460 11.85 -16.78 -1.31
C MET A 460 10.88 -17.79 -0.67
N VAL A 461 10.33 -18.74 -1.42
CA VAL A 461 9.56 -19.87 -0.84
C VAL A 461 10.45 -20.66 0.14
N GLY A 462 11.66 -21.03 -0.28
CA GLY A 462 12.61 -21.75 0.59
C GLY A 462 13.00 -20.93 1.82
N ILE A 463 13.29 -19.63 1.65
CA ILE A 463 13.62 -18.71 2.73
C ILE A 463 12.46 -18.60 3.72
N ALA A 464 11.22 -18.43 3.25
CA ALA A 464 10.04 -18.33 4.09
C ALA A 464 9.75 -19.61 4.87
N MET A 465 9.99 -20.78 4.27
CA MET A 465 9.85 -22.08 4.95
C MET A 465 10.93 -22.24 6.05
N ALA A 466 12.17 -21.88 5.77
CA ALA A 466 13.24 -21.86 6.77
C ALA A 466 12.92 -20.85 7.91
N ALA A 467 12.47 -19.66 7.56
CA ALA A 467 12.03 -18.65 8.52
C ALA A 467 10.88 -19.15 9.40
N SER A 468 9.93 -19.90 8.84
CA SER A 468 8.85 -20.52 9.62
C SER A 468 9.36 -21.45 10.70
N PHE A 469 10.37 -22.28 10.37
CA PHE A 469 11.02 -23.17 11.34
C PHE A 469 11.74 -22.37 12.44
N ILE A 470 12.51 -21.33 12.06
CA ILE A 470 13.25 -20.47 13.00
C ILE A 470 12.27 -19.73 13.92
N ILE A 471 11.23 -19.10 13.38
CA ILE A 471 10.21 -18.39 14.17
C ILE A 471 9.57 -19.32 15.20
N ARG A 472 9.19 -20.53 14.80
CA ARG A 472 8.63 -21.51 15.72
C ARG A 472 9.57 -21.82 16.88
N LYS A 473 10.86 -22.10 16.58
CA LYS A 473 11.87 -22.36 17.60
C LYS A 473 12.11 -21.18 18.55
N MET A 474 12.10 -19.96 18.01
CA MET A 474 12.24 -18.75 18.80
C MET A 474 11.05 -18.56 19.76
N LEU A 475 9.82 -18.80 19.29
CA LEU A 475 8.62 -18.67 20.14
C LEU A 475 8.54 -19.77 21.20
N GLU A 476 8.93 -21.01 20.88
CA GLU A 476 9.06 -22.10 21.86
C GLU A 476 10.08 -21.73 22.96
N ALA A 477 11.25 -21.19 22.57
CA ALA A 477 12.28 -20.74 23.50
C ALA A 477 11.84 -19.50 24.31
N ALA A 478 11.07 -18.59 23.72
CA ALA A 478 10.52 -17.45 24.44
C ALA A 478 9.55 -17.88 25.53
N LYS A 479 8.67 -18.83 25.23
CA LYS A 479 7.72 -19.40 26.20
C LYS A 479 8.43 -20.10 27.35
N ALA A 480 9.43 -20.93 27.08
CA ALA A 480 10.25 -21.59 28.11
C ALA A 480 10.97 -20.58 29.02
N ALA A 481 11.44 -19.46 28.45
CA ALA A 481 12.08 -18.40 29.24
C ALA A 481 11.08 -17.66 30.16
N GLU A 482 9.82 -17.52 29.75
CA GLU A 482 8.74 -16.96 30.58
C GLU A 482 8.38 -17.89 31.74
N GLU A 483 8.18 -19.17 31.47
CA GLU A 483 7.88 -20.19 32.48
C GLU A 483 8.98 -20.28 33.55
N THR A 484 10.26 -20.16 33.15
CA THR A 484 11.39 -20.15 34.10
C THR A 484 11.31 -18.95 35.06
N ILE A 485 11.00 -17.75 34.55
CA ILE A 485 10.90 -16.53 35.36
C ILE A 485 9.71 -16.63 36.34
N GLU A 486 8.55 -17.16 35.89
CA GLU A 486 7.38 -17.34 36.75
C GLU A 486 7.66 -18.33 37.91
N LEU A 487 8.39 -19.41 37.62
CA LEU A 487 8.79 -20.38 38.62
C LEU A 487 9.79 -19.78 39.64
N GLU A 488 10.73 -18.97 39.23
CA GLU A 488 11.66 -18.27 40.10
C GLU A 488 10.96 -17.24 41.00
N GLN A 489 9.95 -16.53 40.47
CA GLN A 489 9.13 -15.58 41.24
C GLN A 489 8.18 -16.25 42.21
N ALA A 490 7.68 -17.47 41.89
CA ALA A 490 6.81 -18.25 42.79
C ALA A 490 7.58 -18.90 43.95
N ASN A 491 8.91 -19.08 43.80
CA ASN A 491 9.78 -19.69 44.82
C ASN A 491 10.53 -18.65 45.65
N SER A 492 10.41 -17.36 45.36
CA SER A 492 10.97 -16.22 46.12
C SER A 492 9.93 -15.55 47.00
#